data_1e6edf1bdf733fd391a5189b94076e01
#
_entry.id   1e6edf1bdf733fd391a5189b94076e01
#
_cell.length_a   1.000
_cell.length_b   1.000
_cell.length_c   1.000
_cell.angle_alpha   90.00
_cell.angle_beta   90.00
_cell.angle_gamma   90.00
#
_symmetry.space_group_name_H-M   'P 1'
#
loop_
_entity.id
_entity.type
_entity.pdbx_description
1 polymer ?
#
loop_
_entity_poly.entity_id
_entity_poly.type
_entity_poly.pdbx_seq_one_letter_code
_entity_poly.pdbx_strand_id
1 'polypeptide(L)'
;MTRIEVLNAIIEKKSVKNYLEIGVNRGKCLFNIKGAENRMAVDPFFNFNLWKKVKAIAKNTDNLKNEYFEVSSDVFFKENSIFLTENKLDLTFIDGLHTYEQSLKDTLNTLNHLNENGVIVLHDCNPLDELAAFPANSIDDARKELANLPNWKNIWNGDVWKTIVYIRKNHPELTAFVLNTDHGLGFVYKKKRENLPEIFNSFDDIESLDYAFFDSHRNDLIDLKPVGYFEEFLKNL
;
A
#
# COMPACT_ATOMS: atom_id res chain seq x y z
N MET A 1 5.33 12.89 -8.67
CA MET A 1 4.90 11.53 -9.08
C MET A 1 3.78 11.10 -8.16
N THR A 2 2.72 10.52 -8.68
CA THR A 2 1.57 10.04 -7.92
C THR A 2 1.52 8.51 -7.91
N ARG A 3 0.77 7.90 -6.96
CA ARG A 3 0.54 6.44 -6.94
C ARG A 3 0.00 5.91 -8.27
N ILE A 4 -0.87 6.68 -8.95
CA ILE A 4 -1.43 6.27 -10.24
C ILE A 4 -0.35 6.17 -11.32
N GLU A 5 0.57 7.14 -11.38
CA GLU A 5 1.71 7.12 -12.31
C GLU A 5 2.64 5.95 -12.03
N VAL A 6 2.95 5.72 -10.75
CA VAL A 6 3.79 4.60 -10.30
C VAL A 6 3.18 3.25 -10.68
N LEU A 7 1.92 3.02 -10.33
CA LEU A 7 1.25 1.75 -10.61
C LEU A 7 1.11 1.49 -12.12
N ASN A 8 0.72 2.50 -12.91
CA ASN A 8 0.63 2.36 -14.35
C ASN A 8 2.00 2.06 -15.00
N ALA A 9 3.07 2.67 -14.52
CA ALA A 9 4.42 2.39 -15.01
C ALA A 9 4.87 0.95 -14.70
N ILE A 10 4.54 0.42 -13.51
CA ILE A 10 4.81 -0.98 -13.16
C ILE A 10 3.99 -1.92 -14.05
N ILE A 11 2.69 -1.63 -14.25
CA ILE A 11 1.80 -2.44 -15.09
C ILE A 11 2.31 -2.51 -16.52
N GLU A 12 2.69 -1.38 -17.10
CA GLU A 12 3.24 -1.31 -18.44
C GLU A 12 4.55 -2.09 -18.55
N LYS A 13 5.47 -1.87 -17.61
CA LYS A 13 6.79 -2.52 -17.61
C LYS A 13 6.71 -4.04 -17.49
N LYS A 14 5.81 -4.55 -16.63
CA LYS A 14 5.71 -5.99 -16.31
C LYS A 14 4.63 -6.73 -17.08
N SER A 15 3.79 -6.04 -17.85
CA SER A 15 2.61 -6.67 -18.47
C SER A 15 1.75 -7.41 -17.43
N VAL A 16 1.40 -6.68 -16.35
CA VAL A 16 0.64 -7.22 -15.20
C VAL A 16 -0.65 -7.87 -15.66
N LYS A 17 -0.86 -9.12 -15.26
CA LYS A 17 -2.11 -9.85 -15.49
C LYS A 17 -3.08 -9.62 -14.34
N ASN A 18 -2.67 -9.95 -13.12
CA ASN A 18 -3.51 -9.93 -11.94
C ASN A 18 -3.17 -8.74 -11.04
N TYR A 19 -4.03 -7.74 -11.04
CA TYR A 19 -3.96 -6.55 -10.19
C TYR A 19 -5.02 -6.62 -9.09
N LEU A 20 -4.59 -6.36 -7.85
CA LEU A 20 -5.47 -6.23 -6.69
C LEU A 20 -5.34 -4.83 -6.10
N GLU A 21 -6.47 -4.17 -5.81
CA GLU A 21 -6.53 -2.93 -5.03
C GLU A 21 -7.36 -3.15 -3.76
N ILE A 22 -6.74 -2.93 -2.59
CA ILE A 22 -7.37 -2.99 -1.27
C ILE A 22 -7.53 -1.55 -0.77
N GLY A 23 -8.78 -1.15 -0.42
CA GLY A 23 -9.06 0.23 -0.03
C GLY A 23 -9.37 1.13 -1.24
N VAL A 24 -10.40 0.79 -1.97
CA VAL A 24 -10.79 1.47 -3.22
C VAL A 24 -11.55 2.78 -2.96
N ASN A 25 -12.33 2.85 -1.87
CA ASN A 25 -13.13 3.99 -1.43
C ASN A 25 -13.90 4.65 -2.60
N ARG A 26 -13.47 5.83 -3.05
CA ARG A 26 -14.08 6.58 -4.16
C ARG A 26 -13.62 6.15 -5.55
N GLY A 27 -12.78 5.14 -5.67
CA GLY A 27 -12.24 4.63 -6.95
C GLY A 27 -11.27 5.59 -7.62
N LYS A 28 -10.63 6.51 -6.88
CA LYS A 28 -9.71 7.49 -7.48
C LYS A 28 -8.50 6.82 -8.11
N CYS A 29 -7.95 5.79 -7.49
CA CYS A 29 -6.84 5.01 -8.02
C CYS A 29 -7.36 4.03 -9.07
N LEU A 30 -8.22 3.08 -8.69
CA LEU A 30 -8.75 2.02 -9.53
C LEU A 30 -9.18 2.47 -10.92
N PHE A 31 -9.98 3.54 -11.02
CA PHE A 31 -10.54 3.99 -12.31
C PHE A 31 -9.51 4.59 -13.26
N ASN A 32 -8.31 4.92 -12.77
CA ASN A 32 -7.21 5.46 -13.57
C ASN A 32 -6.08 4.45 -13.84
N ILE A 33 -6.20 3.22 -13.34
CA ILE A 33 -5.29 2.12 -13.67
C ILE A 33 -5.60 1.61 -15.07
N LYS A 34 -4.55 1.27 -15.83
CA LYS A 34 -4.64 0.82 -17.22
C LYS A 34 -3.80 -0.45 -17.43
N GLY A 35 -4.18 -1.28 -18.38
CA GLY A 35 -3.35 -2.35 -18.94
C GLY A 35 -3.37 -3.68 -18.18
N ALA A 36 -3.84 -3.78 -16.93
CA ALA A 36 -3.98 -5.06 -16.24
C ALA A 36 -5.12 -5.90 -16.84
N GLU A 37 -4.92 -7.22 -16.94
CA GLU A 37 -5.91 -8.12 -17.54
C GLU A 37 -7.07 -8.38 -16.58
N ASN A 38 -6.79 -8.79 -15.35
CA ASN A 38 -7.75 -9.05 -14.28
C ASN A 38 -7.54 -8.00 -13.19
N ARG A 39 -8.63 -7.39 -12.73
CA ARG A 39 -8.58 -6.25 -11.82
C ARG A 39 -9.57 -6.44 -10.68
N MET A 40 -9.05 -6.84 -9.55
CA MET A 40 -9.82 -7.10 -8.33
C MET A 40 -9.81 -5.85 -7.45
N ALA A 41 -10.99 -5.42 -7.03
CA ALA A 41 -11.21 -4.23 -6.21
C ALA A 41 -11.90 -4.65 -4.92
N VAL A 42 -11.22 -4.46 -3.78
CA VAL A 42 -11.69 -4.88 -2.46
C VAL A 42 -11.84 -3.67 -1.55
N ASP A 43 -13.05 -3.49 -1.02
CA ASP A 43 -13.36 -2.46 -0.04
C ASP A 43 -14.60 -2.87 0.76
N PRO A 44 -14.66 -2.70 2.08
CA PRO A 44 -15.88 -2.96 2.85
C PRO A 44 -17.08 -2.15 2.39
N PHE A 45 -16.82 -0.97 1.80
CA PHE A 45 -17.86 -0.07 1.31
C PHE A 45 -17.38 0.80 0.15
N PHE A 46 -17.90 0.57 -1.06
CA PHE A 46 -17.59 1.41 -2.22
C PHE A 46 -18.30 2.76 -2.18
N ASN A 47 -17.57 3.83 -1.97
CA ASN A 47 -18.10 5.20 -1.94
C ASN A 47 -18.26 5.79 -3.35
N PHE A 48 -18.92 5.04 -4.25
CA PHE A 48 -19.28 5.45 -5.60
C PHE A 48 -20.50 4.68 -6.13
N ASN A 49 -21.23 5.31 -7.03
CA ASN A 49 -22.45 4.77 -7.63
C ASN A 49 -22.24 4.27 -9.07
N LEU A 50 -23.28 3.68 -9.65
CA LEU A 50 -23.26 3.14 -11.01
C LEU A 50 -22.87 4.21 -12.05
N TRP A 51 -23.32 5.44 -11.93
CA TRP A 51 -22.99 6.53 -12.85
C TRP A 51 -21.50 6.83 -12.86
N LYS A 52 -20.83 6.73 -11.73
CA LYS A 52 -19.38 6.91 -11.64
C LYS A 52 -18.63 5.77 -12.32
N LYS A 53 -19.12 4.53 -12.20
CA LYS A 53 -18.59 3.37 -12.94
C LYS A 53 -18.73 3.59 -14.46
N VAL A 54 -19.91 3.98 -14.93
CA VAL A 54 -20.16 4.27 -16.36
C VAL A 54 -19.23 5.36 -16.89
N LYS A 55 -19.07 6.47 -16.15
CA LYS A 55 -18.15 7.55 -16.51
C LYS A 55 -16.69 7.07 -16.52
N ALA A 56 -16.32 6.21 -15.59
CA ALA A 56 -14.97 5.64 -15.54
C ALA A 56 -14.70 4.75 -16.76
N ILE A 57 -15.65 3.89 -17.13
CA ILE A 57 -15.58 3.04 -18.34
C ILE A 57 -15.47 3.91 -19.61
N ALA A 58 -16.27 4.98 -19.72
CA ALA A 58 -16.20 5.88 -20.88
C ALA A 58 -14.84 6.58 -21.03
N LYS A 59 -14.11 6.81 -19.92
CA LYS A 59 -12.78 7.41 -19.92
C LYS A 59 -11.66 6.40 -20.11
N ASN A 60 -11.82 5.19 -19.60
CA ASN A 60 -10.86 4.11 -19.62
C ASN A 60 -11.60 2.78 -19.66
N THR A 61 -11.62 2.16 -20.84
CA THR A 61 -12.35 0.91 -21.10
C THR A 61 -11.84 -0.29 -20.30
N ASP A 62 -10.62 -0.24 -19.77
CA ASP A 62 -10.11 -1.26 -18.85
C ASP A 62 -10.96 -1.40 -17.59
N ASN A 63 -11.75 -0.38 -17.23
CA ASN A 63 -12.70 -0.46 -16.11
C ASN A 63 -13.85 -1.46 -16.33
N LEU A 64 -14.04 -1.97 -17.55
CA LEU A 64 -14.94 -3.11 -17.81
C LEU A 64 -14.44 -4.42 -17.18
N LYS A 65 -13.14 -4.52 -16.92
CA LYS A 65 -12.49 -5.71 -16.33
C LYS A 65 -12.49 -5.70 -14.79
N ASN A 66 -13.01 -4.64 -14.17
CA ASN A 66 -13.01 -4.55 -12.70
C ASN A 66 -14.03 -5.53 -12.11
N GLU A 67 -13.53 -6.40 -11.24
CA GLU A 67 -14.34 -7.22 -10.33
C GLU A 67 -14.39 -6.54 -8.96
N TYR A 68 -15.59 -6.39 -8.41
CA TYR A 68 -15.81 -5.63 -7.18
C TYR A 68 -16.23 -6.55 -6.04
N PHE A 69 -15.43 -6.57 -4.98
CA PHE A 69 -15.68 -7.33 -3.76
C PHE A 69 -15.98 -6.36 -2.62
N GLU A 70 -17.26 -6.16 -2.31
CA GLU A 70 -17.71 -5.26 -1.22
C GLU A 70 -17.67 -6.01 0.12
N VAL A 71 -16.46 -6.36 0.54
CA VAL A 71 -16.13 -7.10 1.77
C VAL A 71 -14.82 -6.57 2.35
N SER A 72 -14.51 -6.93 3.61
CA SER A 72 -13.18 -6.68 4.15
C SER A 72 -12.12 -7.51 3.42
N SER A 73 -10.87 -7.04 3.42
CA SER A 73 -9.74 -7.77 2.85
C SER A 73 -9.57 -9.15 3.49
N ASP A 74 -9.84 -9.30 4.80
CA ASP A 74 -9.81 -10.58 5.49
C ASP A 74 -10.78 -11.61 4.91
N VAL A 75 -12.01 -11.17 4.68
CA VAL A 75 -13.05 -12.02 4.05
C VAL A 75 -12.66 -12.35 2.62
N PHE A 76 -12.19 -11.35 1.87
CA PHE A 76 -11.73 -11.54 0.48
C PHE A 76 -10.65 -12.62 0.39
N PHE A 77 -9.56 -12.51 1.14
CA PHE A 77 -8.47 -13.48 1.10
C PHE A 77 -8.92 -14.88 1.54
N LYS A 78 -9.79 -14.97 2.55
CA LYS A 78 -10.32 -16.24 3.02
C LYS A 78 -11.19 -16.94 1.95
N GLU A 79 -12.11 -16.20 1.33
CA GLU A 79 -13.07 -16.77 0.39
C GLU A 79 -12.46 -17.05 -1.00
N ASN A 80 -11.43 -16.29 -1.39
CA ASN A 80 -10.78 -16.40 -2.69
C ASN A 80 -9.41 -17.09 -2.63
N SER A 81 -9.04 -17.74 -1.53
CA SER A 81 -7.70 -18.32 -1.34
C SER A 81 -7.32 -19.36 -2.41
N ILE A 82 -8.26 -20.20 -2.85
CA ILE A 82 -8.04 -21.19 -3.90
C ILE A 82 -7.79 -20.49 -5.23
N PHE A 83 -8.68 -19.55 -5.61
CA PHE A 83 -8.55 -18.77 -6.84
C PHE A 83 -7.21 -18.03 -6.90
N LEU A 84 -6.81 -17.36 -5.81
CA LEU A 84 -5.56 -16.61 -5.72
C LEU A 84 -4.31 -17.52 -5.71
N THR A 85 -4.43 -18.76 -5.29
CA THR A 85 -3.33 -19.74 -5.37
C THR A 85 -3.07 -20.15 -6.83
N GLU A 86 -4.12 -20.30 -7.62
CA GLU A 86 -4.05 -20.65 -9.05
C GLU A 86 -3.72 -19.42 -9.92
N ASN A 87 -4.20 -18.24 -9.51
CA ASN A 87 -4.06 -16.95 -10.22
C ASN A 87 -3.29 -15.95 -9.37
N LYS A 88 -2.00 -16.21 -9.16
CA LYS A 88 -1.15 -15.38 -8.31
C LYS A 88 -1.11 -13.91 -8.74
N LEU A 89 -0.96 -13.04 -7.77
CA LEU A 89 -0.95 -11.58 -7.92
C LEU A 89 0.39 -11.10 -8.49
N ASP A 90 0.33 -10.23 -9.48
CA ASP A 90 1.51 -9.58 -10.06
C ASP A 90 1.77 -8.21 -9.44
N LEU A 91 0.69 -7.47 -9.15
CA LEU A 91 0.74 -6.17 -8.52
C LEU A 91 -0.44 -6.02 -7.56
N THR A 92 -0.14 -5.65 -6.32
CA THR A 92 -1.16 -5.28 -5.34
C THR A 92 -0.92 -3.86 -4.85
N PHE A 93 -1.98 -3.07 -4.78
CA PHE A 93 -1.98 -1.76 -4.13
C PHE A 93 -2.81 -1.82 -2.85
N ILE A 94 -2.21 -1.42 -1.72
CA ILE A 94 -2.84 -1.42 -0.39
C ILE A 94 -2.97 0.03 0.08
N ASP A 95 -4.21 0.51 0.17
CA ASP A 95 -4.61 1.85 0.64
C ASP A 95 -5.91 1.73 1.45
N GLY A 96 -5.95 0.74 2.35
CA GLY A 96 -7.13 0.35 3.12
C GLY A 96 -7.27 1.09 4.44
N LEU A 97 -7.34 0.34 5.54
CA LEU A 97 -7.31 0.91 6.88
C LEU A 97 -5.87 1.29 7.25
N HIS A 98 -5.68 2.55 7.65
CA HIS A 98 -4.35 3.10 7.92
C HIS A 98 -3.85 2.75 9.32
N THR A 99 -4.00 1.48 9.73
CA THR A 99 -3.44 0.95 10.97
C THR A 99 -2.31 -0.03 10.66
N TYR A 100 -1.32 -0.10 11.55
CA TYR A 100 -0.23 -1.07 11.43
C TYR A 100 -0.75 -2.49 11.34
N GLU A 101 -1.68 -2.87 12.23
CA GLU A 101 -2.24 -4.23 12.30
C GLU A 101 -2.86 -4.64 10.95
N GLN A 102 -3.77 -3.82 10.39
CA GLN A 102 -4.46 -4.19 9.17
C GLN A 102 -3.56 -4.11 7.94
N SER A 103 -2.72 -3.08 7.83
CA SER A 103 -1.80 -2.95 6.70
C SER A 103 -0.75 -4.07 6.66
N LEU A 104 -0.28 -4.52 7.83
CA LEU A 104 0.59 -5.69 7.93
C LEU A 104 -0.13 -6.96 7.52
N LYS A 105 -1.35 -7.18 8.00
CA LYS A 105 -2.16 -8.35 7.68
C LYS A 105 -2.46 -8.44 6.19
N ASP A 106 -2.84 -7.31 5.56
CA ASP A 106 -3.08 -7.23 4.12
C ASP A 106 -1.80 -7.54 3.33
N THR A 107 -0.66 -7.04 3.80
CA THR A 107 0.64 -7.31 3.18
C THR A 107 1.02 -8.79 3.26
N LEU A 108 0.89 -9.40 4.44
CA LEU A 108 1.23 -10.82 4.64
C LEU A 108 0.27 -11.74 3.87
N ASN A 109 -1.03 -11.45 3.85
CA ASN A 109 -2.00 -12.19 3.04
C ASN A 109 -1.67 -12.07 1.54
N THR A 110 -1.31 -10.87 1.08
CA THR A 110 -0.89 -10.67 -0.32
C THR A 110 0.37 -11.47 -0.65
N LEU A 111 1.38 -11.48 0.23
CA LEU A 111 2.64 -12.22 0.03
C LEU A 111 2.42 -13.72 -0.18
N ASN A 112 1.43 -14.32 0.49
CA ASN A 112 1.08 -15.74 0.32
C ASN A 112 0.60 -16.05 -1.09
N HIS A 113 0.06 -15.07 -1.80
CA HIS A 113 -0.49 -15.20 -3.15
C HIS A 113 0.29 -14.42 -4.20
N LEU A 114 1.41 -13.82 -3.85
CA LEU A 114 2.23 -13.00 -4.75
C LEU A 114 3.06 -13.89 -5.69
N ASN A 115 3.10 -13.54 -6.97
CA ASN A 115 4.03 -14.12 -7.93
C ASN A 115 5.50 -13.88 -7.51
N GLU A 116 6.42 -14.70 -8.01
CA GLU A 116 7.86 -14.56 -7.71
C GLU A 116 8.41 -13.17 -8.07
N ASN A 117 7.93 -12.62 -9.17
CA ASN A 117 8.30 -11.27 -9.61
C ASN A 117 7.21 -10.23 -9.25
N GLY A 118 6.24 -10.57 -8.40
CA GLY A 118 5.17 -9.67 -8.01
C GLY A 118 5.66 -8.53 -7.13
N VAL A 119 4.89 -7.44 -7.11
CA VAL A 119 5.18 -6.25 -6.30
C VAL A 119 3.94 -5.86 -5.48
N ILE A 120 4.16 -5.55 -4.22
CA ILE A 120 3.16 -4.89 -3.37
C ILE A 120 3.55 -3.44 -3.25
N VAL A 121 2.59 -2.54 -3.44
CA VAL A 121 2.74 -1.11 -3.18
C VAL A 121 1.77 -0.72 -2.08
N LEU A 122 2.29 -0.15 -0.98
CA LEU A 122 1.50 0.38 0.12
C LEU A 122 1.47 1.91 0.05
N HIS A 123 0.33 2.48 0.40
CA HIS A 123 0.20 3.93 0.56
C HIS A 123 0.48 4.36 2.02
N ASP A 124 0.70 5.66 2.25
CA ASP A 124 0.84 6.27 3.57
C ASP A 124 2.03 5.79 4.43
N CYS A 125 3.10 5.31 3.79
CA CYS A 125 4.28 4.78 4.49
C CYS A 125 5.28 5.86 4.94
N ASN A 126 5.02 7.16 4.69
CA ASN A 126 5.91 8.26 5.08
C ASN A 126 5.11 9.45 5.62
N PRO A 127 4.57 9.36 6.84
CA PRO A 127 3.76 10.42 7.43
C PRO A 127 4.53 11.74 7.52
N LEU A 128 3.84 12.84 7.18
CA LEU A 128 4.42 14.18 7.09
C LEU A 128 4.84 14.73 8.46
N ASP A 129 4.03 14.48 9.48
CA ASP A 129 4.21 14.95 10.84
C ASP A 129 3.52 13.99 11.83
N GLU A 130 3.68 14.27 13.12
CA GLU A 130 3.12 13.45 14.20
C GLU A 130 1.59 13.36 14.14
N LEU A 131 0.91 14.44 13.72
CA LEU A 131 -0.54 14.44 13.58
C LEU A 131 -0.99 13.56 12.40
N ALA A 132 -0.23 13.54 11.32
CA ALA A 132 -0.48 12.64 10.20
C ALA A 132 -0.22 11.16 10.58
N ALA A 133 0.74 10.90 11.47
CA ALA A 133 1.07 9.58 11.98
C ALA A 133 0.21 9.14 13.19
N PHE A 134 -0.77 9.95 13.60
CA PHE A 134 -1.56 9.70 14.81
C PHE A 134 -2.20 8.31 14.77
N PRO A 135 -1.96 7.44 15.77
CA PRO A 135 -2.56 6.12 15.81
C PRO A 135 -4.04 6.21 16.17
N ALA A 136 -4.89 5.75 15.27
CA ALA A 136 -6.34 5.70 15.47
C ALA A 136 -6.92 4.46 14.80
N ASN A 137 -8.10 4.01 15.24
CA ASN A 137 -8.74 2.84 14.67
C ASN A 137 -9.44 3.13 13.33
N SER A 138 -9.67 4.41 13.02
CA SER A 138 -10.30 4.84 11.78
C SER A 138 -10.00 6.33 11.50
N ILE A 139 -10.23 6.75 10.24
CA ILE A 139 -10.17 8.18 9.88
C ILE A 139 -11.16 9.04 10.67
N ASP A 140 -12.31 8.49 11.05
CA ASP A 140 -13.31 9.22 11.82
C ASP A 140 -12.90 9.37 13.28
N ASP A 141 -12.20 8.39 13.85
CA ASP A 141 -11.61 8.51 15.19
C ASP A 141 -10.45 9.51 15.18
N ALA A 142 -9.56 9.44 14.19
CA ALA A 142 -8.51 10.44 14.02
C ALA A 142 -9.09 11.86 13.91
N ARG A 143 -10.15 12.06 13.15
CA ARG A 143 -10.84 13.35 13.02
C ARG A 143 -11.43 13.85 14.34
N LYS A 144 -12.05 12.98 15.15
CA LYS A 144 -12.59 13.39 16.46
C LYS A 144 -11.51 13.96 17.39
N GLU A 145 -10.34 13.31 17.39
CA GLU A 145 -9.23 13.70 18.24
C GLU A 145 -8.48 14.93 17.70
N LEU A 146 -8.28 15.01 16.38
CA LEU A 146 -7.37 15.99 15.77
C LEU A 146 -8.06 17.25 15.22
N ALA A 147 -9.39 17.23 14.98
CA ALA A 147 -10.10 18.31 14.28
C ALA A 147 -9.92 19.71 14.87
N ASN A 148 -9.73 19.80 16.19
CA ASN A 148 -9.57 21.07 16.91
C ASN A 148 -8.10 21.48 17.08
N LEU A 149 -7.14 20.67 16.58
CA LEU A 149 -5.72 21.00 16.70
C LEU A 149 -5.32 21.97 15.58
N PRO A 150 -4.68 23.10 15.90
CA PRO A 150 -4.46 24.20 14.95
C PRO A 150 -3.54 23.81 13.78
N ASN A 151 -2.69 22.82 13.95
CA ASN A 151 -1.72 22.39 12.93
C ASN A 151 -2.16 21.17 12.13
N TRP A 152 -3.33 20.61 12.40
CA TRP A 152 -3.80 19.46 11.65
C TRP A 152 -4.25 19.83 10.23
N LYS A 153 -3.64 19.19 9.25
CA LYS A 153 -3.88 19.46 7.82
C LYS A 153 -4.99 18.58 7.20
N ASN A 154 -5.77 17.88 8.02
CA ASN A 154 -6.75 16.88 7.58
C ASN A 154 -6.11 15.76 6.72
N ILE A 155 -4.87 15.41 7.05
CA ILE A 155 -4.12 14.29 6.50
C ILE A 155 -3.94 13.28 7.62
N TRP A 156 -4.24 12.01 7.34
CA TRP A 156 -4.05 10.92 8.27
C TRP A 156 -3.43 9.73 7.53
N ASN A 157 -2.20 9.43 7.84
CA ASN A 157 -1.45 8.28 7.33
C ASN A 157 -1.51 7.11 8.32
N GLY A 158 -1.82 7.41 9.59
CA GLY A 158 -1.75 6.43 10.66
C GLY A 158 -0.34 5.88 10.85
N ASP A 159 -0.25 4.63 11.25
CA ASP A 159 1.02 3.97 11.54
C ASP A 159 1.41 2.89 10.51
N VAL A 160 0.94 3.00 9.28
CA VAL A 160 1.26 2.11 8.14
C VAL A 160 2.77 1.93 7.92
N TRP A 161 3.57 2.97 8.19
CA TRP A 161 5.03 2.90 8.10
C TRP A 161 5.65 1.75 8.90
N LYS A 162 5.02 1.35 10.01
CA LYS A 162 5.45 0.20 10.84
C LYS A 162 5.42 -1.12 10.07
N THR A 163 4.53 -1.26 9.08
CA THR A 163 4.49 -2.43 8.20
C THR A 163 5.79 -2.57 7.42
N ILE A 164 6.34 -1.47 6.87
CA ILE A 164 7.63 -1.50 6.17
C ILE A 164 8.76 -1.88 7.13
N VAL A 165 8.76 -1.31 8.35
CA VAL A 165 9.76 -1.67 9.38
C VAL A 165 9.66 -3.14 9.74
N TYR A 166 8.45 -3.69 9.90
CA TYR A 166 8.23 -5.10 10.21
C TYR A 166 8.78 -6.02 9.10
N ILE A 167 8.41 -5.75 7.86
CA ILE A 167 8.88 -6.55 6.72
C ILE A 167 10.39 -6.51 6.64
N ARG A 168 10.99 -5.34 6.79
CA ARG A 168 12.45 -5.18 6.78
C ARG A 168 13.13 -5.93 7.93
N LYS A 169 12.56 -5.91 9.14
CA LYS A 169 13.16 -6.58 10.30
C LYS A 169 13.04 -8.10 10.19
N ASN A 170 11.86 -8.62 9.85
CA ASN A 170 11.52 -10.03 10.05
C ASN A 170 11.58 -10.90 8.79
N HIS A 171 11.65 -10.29 7.58
CA HIS A 171 11.63 -11.00 6.30
C HIS A 171 12.90 -10.77 5.48
N PRO A 172 14.00 -11.48 5.79
CA PRO A 172 15.27 -11.30 5.08
C PRO A 172 15.23 -11.73 3.59
N GLU A 173 14.24 -12.53 3.22
CA GLU A 173 13.97 -12.96 1.85
C GLU A 173 13.29 -11.88 1.00
N LEU A 174 12.79 -10.81 1.62
CA LEU A 174 12.12 -9.71 0.96
C LEU A 174 12.99 -8.45 0.94
N THR A 175 12.77 -7.64 -0.07
CA THR A 175 13.23 -6.23 -0.09
C THR A 175 12.03 -5.33 0.09
N ALA A 176 12.17 -4.33 0.98
CA ALA A 176 11.18 -3.29 1.19
C ALA A 176 11.86 -1.94 1.32
N PHE A 177 11.30 -0.92 0.67
CA PHE A 177 11.71 0.48 0.73
C PHE A 177 10.52 1.41 0.56
N VAL A 178 10.66 2.68 0.86
CA VAL A 178 9.63 3.70 0.64
C VAL A 178 10.12 4.74 -0.35
N LEU A 179 9.33 5.02 -1.37
CA LEU A 179 9.56 6.12 -2.31
C LEU A 179 8.97 7.42 -1.72
N ASN A 180 9.79 8.46 -1.63
CA ASN A 180 9.40 9.75 -1.04
C ASN A 180 8.50 10.57 -1.98
N THR A 181 7.27 10.10 -2.17
CA THR A 181 6.23 10.75 -2.98
C THR A 181 4.85 10.29 -2.51
N ASP A 182 3.80 11.08 -2.77
CA ASP A 182 2.38 10.74 -2.53
C ASP A 182 2.15 10.10 -1.14
N HIS A 183 2.58 10.78 -0.06
CA HIS A 183 2.53 10.32 1.34
C HIS A 183 3.41 9.09 1.68
N GLY A 184 4.35 8.75 0.81
CA GLY A 184 5.22 7.58 0.94
C GLY A 184 4.60 6.33 0.34
N LEU A 185 5.15 5.91 -0.80
CA LEU A 185 4.79 4.64 -1.41
C LEU A 185 5.77 3.57 -0.96
N GLY A 186 5.30 2.64 -0.14
CA GLY A 186 6.05 1.48 0.31
C GLY A 186 6.05 0.39 -0.75
N PHE A 187 7.20 -0.17 -1.06
CA PHE A 187 7.36 -1.28 -2.00
C PHE A 187 7.81 -2.52 -1.25
N VAL A 188 7.19 -3.66 -1.52
CA VAL A 188 7.59 -4.96 -0.99
C VAL A 188 7.60 -5.98 -2.14
N TYR A 189 8.70 -6.72 -2.30
CA TYR A 189 8.83 -7.75 -3.33
C TYR A 189 9.84 -8.83 -2.94
N LYS A 190 9.75 -9.99 -3.57
CA LYS A 190 10.59 -11.15 -3.32
C LYS A 190 11.98 -10.92 -3.91
N LYS A 191 12.89 -10.46 -3.09
CA LYS A 191 14.32 -10.35 -3.34
C LYS A 191 15.00 -10.28 -2.00
N LYS A 192 16.00 -11.14 -1.79
CA LYS A 192 16.80 -11.11 -0.56
C LYS A 192 17.35 -9.70 -0.34
N ARG A 193 17.03 -9.13 0.84
CA ARG A 193 17.52 -7.80 1.22
C ARG A 193 19.01 -7.80 1.55
N GLU A 194 19.59 -6.63 1.48
CA GLU A 194 20.90 -6.35 2.04
C GLU A 194 20.86 -6.30 3.58
N ASN A 195 22.02 -6.10 4.21
CA ASN A 195 22.09 -5.95 5.66
C ASN A 195 21.25 -4.76 6.12
N LEU A 196 20.62 -4.91 7.29
CA LEU A 196 19.87 -3.82 7.91
C LEU A 196 20.83 -2.84 8.60
N PRO A 197 20.44 -1.53 8.68
CA PRO A 197 21.08 -0.56 9.54
C PRO A 197 21.10 -1.01 11.01
N GLU A 198 22.10 -0.59 11.77
CA GLU A 198 22.28 -0.96 13.20
C GLU A 198 21.09 -0.61 14.07
N ILE A 199 20.32 0.42 13.70
CA ILE A 199 19.12 0.86 14.44
C ILE A 199 18.11 -0.29 14.65
N PHE A 200 18.08 -1.28 13.76
CA PHE A 200 17.18 -2.44 13.90
C PHE A 200 17.54 -3.36 15.09
N ASN A 201 18.70 -3.17 15.69
CA ASN A 201 19.12 -3.86 16.92
C ASN A 201 18.67 -3.11 18.20
N SER A 202 18.15 -1.90 18.09
CA SER A 202 17.81 -1.06 19.25
C SER A 202 16.36 -1.25 19.74
N PHE A 203 15.54 -2.02 19.03
CA PHE A 203 14.14 -2.29 19.40
C PHE A 203 13.74 -3.71 19.03
N ASP A 204 12.88 -4.30 19.84
CA ASP A 204 12.26 -5.60 19.56
C ASP A 204 10.79 -5.46 19.21
N ASP A 205 10.09 -4.55 19.87
CA ASP A 205 8.67 -4.30 19.67
C ASP A 205 8.45 -3.11 18.72
N ILE A 206 7.95 -3.42 17.52
CA ILE A 206 7.66 -2.41 16.48
C ILE A 206 6.37 -1.64 16.82
N GLU A 207 5.42 -2.27 17.49
CA GLU A 207 4.15 -1.64 17.86
C GLU A 207 4.37 -0.44 18.81
N SER A 208 5.33 -0.56 19.72
CA SER A 208 5.68 0.50 20.69
C SER A 208 6.43 1.69 20.10
N LEU A 209 6.91 1.61 18.85
CA LEU A 209 7.63 2.71 18.23
C LEU A 209 6.71 3.91 18.01
N ASP A 210 7.13 5.08 18.50
CA ASP A 210 6.42 6.34 18.33
C ASP A 210 6.93 7.14 17.11
N TYR A 211 6.24 8.25 16.81
CA TYR A 211 6.62 9.13 15.71
C TYR A 211 7.97 9.80 15.93
N ALA A 212 8.34 10.15 17.17
CA ALA A 212 9.62 10.81 17.45
C ALA A 212 10.80 9.88 17.12
N PHE A 213 10.69 8.60 17.48
CA PHE A 213 11.67 7.61 17.10
C PHE A 213 11.72 7.40 15.58
N PHE A 214 10.56 7.29 14.95
CA PHE A 214 10.45 7.19 13.50
C PHE A 214 11.11 8.37 12.78
N ASP A 215 10.77 9.61 13.17
CA ASP A 215 11.28 10.82 12.52
C ASP A 215 12.80 10.94 12.61
N SER A 216 13.36 10.58 13.78
CA SER A 216 14.80 10.59 14.02
C SER A 216 15.57 9.56 13.18
N HIS A 217 14.94 8.45 12.80
CA HIS A 217 15.57 7.32 12.10
C HIS A 217 14.87 6.96 10.79
N ARG A 218 14.04 7.85 10.26
CA ARG A 218 13.16 7.66 9.11
C ARG A 218 13.86 7.00 7.93
N ASN A 219 14.99 7.54 7.49
CA ASN A 219 15.72 7.03 6.33
C ASN A 219 16.16 5.58 6.51
N ASP A 220 16.64 5.24 7.69
CA ASP A 220 17.13 3.90 8.01
C ASP A 220 15.98 2.91 8.22
N LEU A 221 14.90 3.33 8.89
CA LEU A 221 13.78 2.45 9.22
C LEU A 221 13.00 2.01 7.99
N ILE A 222 12.72 2.92 7.07
CA ILE A 222 11.89 2.65 5.90
C ILE A 222 12.68 2.61 4.58
N ASP A 223 14.02 2.71 4.61
CA ASP A 223 14.87 2.80 3.42
C ASP A 223 14.34 3.85 2.43
N LEU A 224 14.19 5.08 2.92
CA LEU A 224 13.54 6.16 2.17
C LEU A 224 14.33 6.52 0.93
N LYS A 225 13.74 6.34 -0.25
CA LYS A 225 14.35 6.62 -1.55
C LYS A 225 13.80 7.91 -2.17
N PRO A 226 14.63 8.73 -2.81
CA PRO A 226 14.15 9.86 -3.59
C PRO A 226 13.33 9.40 -4.79
N VAL A 227 12.44 10.27 -5.30
CA VAL A 227 11.55 9.95 -6.44
C VAL A 227 12.30 9.42 -7.66
N GLY A 228 13.50 9.94 -7.94
CA GLY A 228 14.33 9.50 -9.08
C GLY A 228 14.79 8.04 -9.01
N TYR A 229 14.80 7.43 -7.82
CA TYR A 229 15.11 6.00 -7.65
C TYR A 229 14.09 5.09 -8.35
N PHE A 230 12.88 5.57 -8.58
CA PHE A 230 11.84 4.78 -9.23
C PHE A 230 12.22 4.34 -10.67
N GLU A 231 12.94 5.16 -11.39
CA GLU A 231 13.43 4.78 -12.74
C GLU A 231 14.45 3.64 -12.67
N GLU A 232 15.33 3.67 -11.66
CA GLU A 232 16.29 2.58 -11.43
C GLU A 232 15.57 1.30 -11.02
N PHE A 233 14.60 1.40 -10.11
CA PHE A 233 13.75 0.29 -9.72
C PHE A 233 13.06 -0.35 -10.92
N LEU A 234 12.42 0.45 -11.79
CA LEU A 234 11.75 -0.05 -13.01
C LEU A 234 12.70 -0.75 -13.99
N LYS A 235 13.96 -0.33 -14.08
CA LYS A 235 14.95 -1.00 -14.95
C LYS A 235 15.31 -2.40 -14.43
N ASN A 236 15.22 -2.60 -13.12
CA ASN A 236 15.61 -3.84 -12.44
C ASN A 236 14.41 -4.78 -12.13
N LEU A 237 13.19 -4.36 -12.50
CA LEU A 237 11.96 -5.15 -12.50
C LEU A 237 11.90 -6.07 -13.73
#